data_a00393dbfd640f6b90163f72b06c4b6b
#
_entry.id   a00393dbfd640f6b90163f72b06c4b6b
#
_cell.length_a   1.000
_cell.length_b   1.000
_cell.length_c   1.000
_cell.angle_alpha   90.00
_cell.angle_beta   90.00
_cell.angle_gamma   90.00
#
_symmetry.space_group_name_H-M   'P 1'
#
loop_
_entity.id
_entity.type
_entity.pdbx_description
1 polymer ?
#
loop_
_entity_poly.entity_id
_entity_poly.type
_entity_poly.pdbx_seq_one_letter_code
_entity_poly.pdbx_strand_id
1 'polypeptide(L)'
;LLVAGDGRAALRLGAGLHLPERPTPGLLAFLRARRPGALLSLAVHGRRGLFRGRALRADAVLISPIFATQSHPGARPLGPHGWAWLARNAGRPAVALGGVDGRSQGRVPAQAAGVAAVGWLGG
;
A
#
# COMPACT_ATOMS: atom_id res chain seq x y z
N LEU A 1 0.01 13.92 -4.31
CA LEU A 1 1.38 13.59 -3.89
C LEU A 1 1.39 12.86 -2.56
N LEU A 2 2.09 11.76 -2.49
CA LEU A 2 2.33 11.01 -1.27
C LEU A 2 3.83 10.98 -0.97
N VAL A 3 4.19 11.27 0.27
CA VAL A 3 5.56 11.11 0.75
C VAL A 3 5.65 9.77 1.47
N ALA A 4 6.65 8.98 1.15
CA ALA A 4 6.84 7.68 1.79
C ALA A 4 7.76 7.78 3.02
N GLY A 5 7.28 7.28 4.15
CA GLY A 5 8.13 7.03 5.31
C GLY A 5 8.61 8.23 6.12
N ASP A 6 8.07 9.42 5.89
CA ASP A 6 8.43 10.62 6.68
C ASP A 6 7.24 11.56 6.85
N GLY A 7 6.63 11.52 8.03
CA GLY A 7 5.45 12.32 8.34
C GLY A 7 5.71 13.81 8.39
N ARG A 8 6.90 14.24 8.81
CA ARG A 8 7.24 15.66 8.87
C ARG A 8 7.47 16.25 7.49
N ALA A 9 8.14 15.47 6.61
CA ALA A 9 8.29 15.88 5.21
C ALA A 9 6.93 16.01 4.53
N ALA A 10 6.02 15.06 4.76
CA ALA A 10 4.66 15.13 4.24
C ALA A 10 3.94 16.40 4.68
N LEU A 11 4.06 16.76 5.96
CA LEU A 11 3.46 18.00 6.48
C LEU A 11 4.05 19.25 5.82
N ARG A 12 5.37 19.31 5.69
CA ARG A 12 6.03 20.48 5.07
C ARG A 12 5.58 20.68 3.63
N LEU A 13 5.32 19.58 2.91
CA LEU A 13 4.90 19.62 1.51
C LEU A 13 3.38 19.73 1.34
N GLY A 14 2.61 19.67 2.42
CA GLY A 14 1.16 19.59 2.33
C GLY A 14 0.67 18.35 1.61
N ALA A 15 1.47 17.27 1.63
CA ALA A 15 1.21 16.03 0.91
C ALA A 15 0.55 14.98 1.81
N GLY A 16 0.07 13.89 1.22
CA GLY A 16 -0.31 12.69 1.94
C GLY A 16 0.92 11.90 2.39
N LEU A 17 0.69 10.87 3.18
CA LEU A 17 1.75 10.02 3.72
C LEU A 17 1.49 8.56 3.36
N HIS A 18 2.53 7.90 2.86
CA HIS A 18 2.55 6.45 2.70
C HIS A 18 3.38 5.81 3.81
N LEU A 19 2.80 4.88 4.54
CA LEU A 19 3.46 4.16 5.63
C LEU A 19 3.98 2.81 5.15
N PRO A 20 5.29 2.62 5.09
CA PRO A 20 5.85 1.28 4.96
C PRO A 20 5.63 0.48 6.25
N GLU A 21 5.94 -0.80 6.25
CA GLU A 21 5.80 -1.61 7.47
C GLU A 21 6.77 -1.23 8.59
N ARG A 22 7.91 -0.62 8.24
CA ARG A 22 8.86 -0.14 9.24
C ARG A 22 8.33 1.10 9.96
N PRO A 23 8.82 1.41 11.17
CA PRO A 23 8.45 2.63 11.87
C PRO A 23 8.69 3.88 11.02
N THR A 24 7.75 4.82 11.08
CA THR A 24 7.80 6.06 10.29
C THR A 24 7.99 7.25 11.22
N PRO A 25 9.13 7.96 11.10
CA PRO A 25 9.34 9.21 11.85
C PRO A 25 8.24 10.21 11.53
N GLY A 26 7.81 10.95 12.55
CA GLY A 26 6.82 12.02 12.37
C GLY A 26 5.39 11.55 12.10
N LEU A 27 5.09 10.25 12.26
CA LEU A 27 3.73 9.75 12.04
C LEU A 27 2.72 10.47 12.91
N LEU A 28 2.99 10.59 14.21
CA LEU A 28 2.06 11.23 15.14
C LEU A 28 1.84 12.71 14.81
N ALA A 29 2.90 13.42 14.46
CA ALA A 29 2.81 14.80 14.00
C ALA A 29 1.93 14.91 12.76
N PHE A 30 2.10 14.01 11.79
CA PHE A 30 1.27 13.97 10.60
C PHE A 30 -0.20 13.74 10.94
N LEU A 31 -0.50 12.73 11.76
CA LEU A 31 -1.88 12.41 12.13
C LEU A 31 -2.59 13.56 12.82
N ARG A 32 -1.86 14.37 13.60
CA ARG A 32 -2.42 15.50 14.35
C ARG A 32 -2.60 16.76 13.50
N ALA A 33 -1.77 16.96 12.51
CA ALA A 33 -1.66 18.24 11.80
C ALA A 33 -1.86 18.15 10.28
N ARG A 34 -2.20 16.97 9.75
CA ARG A 34 -2.42 16.84 8.30
C ARG A 34 -3.58 17.69 7.83
N ARG A 35 -3.44 18.22 6.62
CA ARG A 35 -4.50 18.99 5.99
C ARG A 35 -5.70 18.10 5.68
N PRO A 36 -6.93 18.63 5.71
CA PRO A 36 -8.08 17.91 5.17
C PRO A 36 -7.81 17.49 3.72
N GLY A 37 -8.09 16.26 3.39
CA GLY A 37 -7.80 15.71 2.05
C GLY A 37 -6.39 15.16 1.87
N ALA A 38 -5.46 15.36 2.81
CA ALA A 38 -4.16 14.68 2.77
C ALA A 38 -4.36 13.19 3.08
N LEU A 39 -4.04 12.34 2.11
CA LEU A 39 -4.31 10.90 2.22
C LEU A 39 -3.28 10.19 3.09
N LEU A 40 -3.73 9.16 3.77
CA LEU A 40 -2.87 8.21 4.47
C LEU A 40 -3.02 6.85 3.79
N SER A 41 -1.95 6.34 3.22
CA SER A 41 -1.91 4.98 2.68
C SER A 41 -0.92 4.12 3.46
N LEU A 42 -1.06 2.81 3.35
CA LEU A 42 -0.30 1.89 4.17
C LEU A 42 0.06 0.64 3.39
N ALA A 43 1.32 0.22 3.51
CA ALA A 43 1.76 -1.06 2.97
C ALA A 43 1.23 -2.21 3.81
N VAL A 44 0.65 -3.21 3.17
CA VAL A 44 0.09 -4.40 3.81
C VAL A 44 0.69 -5.63 3.15
N HIS A 45 1.36 -6.47 3.94
CA HIS A 45 1.94 -7.73 3.47
C HIS A 45 1.28 -8.95 4.14
N GLY A 46 0.34 -8.73 5.03
CA GLY A 46 -0.34 -9.77 5.77
C GLY A 46 -1.32 -9.20 6.78
N ARG A 47 -1.79 -10.03 7.69
CA ARG A 47 -2.83 -9.66 8.66
C ARG A 47 -2.42 -8.52 9.58
N ARG A 48 -1.15 -8.46 10.00
CA ARG A 48 -0.67 -7.37 10.87
C ARG A 48 -0.86 -6.00 10.23
N GLY A 49 -0.46 -5.88 8.97
CA GLY A 49 -0.64 -4.63 8.23
C GLY A 49 -2.11 -4.27 8.09
N LEU A 50 -2.95 -5.27 7.91
CA LEU A 50 -4.39 -5.08 7.79
C LEU A 50 -4.97 -4.44 9.07
N PHE A 51 -4.65 -5.00 10.23
CA PHE A 51 -5.10 -4.46 11.51
C PHE A 51 -4.52 -3.07 11.79
N ARG A 52 -3.26 -2.85 11.45
CA ARG A 52 -2.62 -1.55 11.56
C ARG A 52 -3.34 -0.49 10.71
N GLY A 53 -3.69 -0.85 9.47
CA GLY A 53 -4.42 0.04 8.57
C GLY A 53 -5.78 0.44 9.14
N ARG A 54 -6.48 -0.52 9.74
CA ARG A 54 -7.76 -0.25 10.41
C ARG A 54 -7.59 0.64 11.63
N ALA A 55 -6.60 0.35 12.48
CA ALA A 55 -6.33 1.12 13.68
C ALA A 55 -5.96 2.57 13.36
N LEU A 56 -5.20 2.79 12.32
CA LEU A 56 -4.78 4.13 11.87
C LEU A 56 -5.81 4.83 10.98
N ARG A 57 -6.89 4.15 10.63
CA ARG A 57 -7.92 4.66 9.71
C ARG A 57 -7.30 5.12 8.38
N ALA A 58 -6.47 4.26 7.81
CA ALA A 58 -5.86 4.54 6.51
C ALA A 58 -6.94 4.74 5.43
N ASP A 59 -6.68 5.66 4.51
CA ASP A 59 -7.61 5.92 3.40
C ASP A 59 -7.51 4.87 2.31
N ALA A 60 -6.35 4.23 2.17
CA ALA A 60 -6.12 3.16 1.22
C ALA A 60 -5.03 2.23 1.72
N VAL A 61 -5.01 1.01 1.24
CA VAL A 61 -3.94 0.04 1.54
C VAL A 61 -3.34 -0.47 0.24
N LEU A 62 -2.00 -0.61 0.24
CA LEU A 62 -1.26 -1.22 -0.85
C LEU A 62 -0.87 -2.62 -0.41
N ILE A 63 -1.52 -3.63 -0.98
CA ILE A 63 -1.32 -5.02 -0.59
C ILE A 63 -0.38 -5.70 -1.56
N SER A 64 0.73 -6.22 -1.05
CA SER A 64 1.79 -6.80 -1.87
C SER A 64 2.54 -7.92 -1.14
N PRO A 65 3.31 -8.75 -1.85
CA PRO A 65 3.30 -8.90 -3.30
C PRO A 65 2.18 -9.83 -3.75
N ILE A 66 1.39 -9.42 -4.72
CA ILE A 66 0.33 -10.30 -5.23
C ILE A 66 0.93 -11.45 -6.06
N PHE A 67 1.96 -11.15 -6.87
CA PHE A 67 2.70 -12.15 -7.66
C PHE A 67 4.17 -12.12 -7.30
N ALA A 68 4.92 -13.12 -7.74
CA ALA A 68 6.36 -13.15 -7.58
C ALA A 68 6.99 -11.93 -8.25
N THR A 69 8.00 -11.34 -7.62
CA THR A 69 8.64 -10.12 -8.09
C THR A 69 10.15 -10.17 -7.86
N GLN A 70 10.90 -9.57 -8.79
CA GLN A 70 12.34 -9.43 -8.67
C GLN A 70 12.76 -8.32 -7.70
N SER A 71 11.86 -7.39 -7.42
CA SER A 71 12.12 -6.31 -6.46
C SER A 71 12.34 -6.83 -5.04
N HIS A 72 11.73 -7.98 -4.70
CA HIS A 72 11.87 -8.64 -3.41
C HIS A 72 12.06 -10.13 -3.63
N PRO A 73 13.26 -10.55 -4.11
CA PRO A 73 13.53 -11.97 -4.34
C PRO A 73 13.34 -12.76 -3.04
N GLY A 74 12.71 -13.90 -3.12
CA GLY A 74 12.44 -14.74 -1.95
C GLY A 74 11.20 -14.37 -1.17
N ALA A 75 10.56 -13.23 -1.41
CA ALA A 75 9.27 -12.95 -0.81
C ALA A 75 8.20 -13.87 -1.40
N ARG A 76 7.42 -14.51 -0.52
CA ARG A 76 6.35 -15.41 -0.95
C ARG A 76 5.17 -14.55 -1.47
N PRO A 77 4.73 -14.75 -2.71
CA PRO A 77 3.57 -14.02 -3.23
C PRO A 77 2.29 -14.47 -2.51
N LEU A 78 1.36 -13.54 -2.36
CA LEU A 78 0.04 -13.81 -1.77
C LEU A 78 -0.84 -14.62 -2.71
N GLY A 79 -0.65 -14.47 -4.01
CA GLY A 79 -1.54 -14.99 -5.02
C GLY A 79 -2.86 -14.22 -5.08
N PRO A 80 -3.65 -14.40 -6.15
CA PRO A 80 -4.93 -13.70 -6.29
C PRO A 80 -5.92 -13.97 -5.16
N HIS A 81 -6.00 -15.21 -4.67
CA HIS A 81 -6.94 -15.55 -3.60
C HIS A 81 -6.53 -14.96 -2.25
N GLY A 82 -5.26 -15.08 -1.88
CA GLY A 82 -4.73 -14.48 -0.64
C GLY A 82 -4.84 -12.97 -0.65
N TRP A 83 -4.52 -12.37 -1.78
CA TRP A 83 -4.67 -10.94 -1.96
C TRP A 83 -6.14 -10.50 -1.80
N ALA A 84 -7.06 -11.20 -2.46
CA ALA A 84 -8.49 -10.89 -2.40
C ALA A 84 -9.05 -11.01 -0.97
N TRP A 85 -8.57 -12.00 -0.21
CA TRP A 85 -8.97 -12.15 1.19
C TRP A 85 -8.57 -10.92 2.01
N LEU A 86 -7.31 -10.48 1.88
CA LEU A 86 -6.83 -9.27 2.58
C LEU A 86 -7.63 -8.04 2.13
N ALA A 87 -7.87 -7.88 0.85
CA ALA A 87 -8.61 -6.74 0.31
C ALA A 87 -10.03 -6.67 0.85
N ARG A 88 -10.74 -7.81 0.90
CA ARG A 88 -12.10 -7.87 1.43
C ARG A 88 -12.15 -7.52 2.92
N ASN A 89 -11.10 -7.83 3.66
CA ASN A 89 -11.04 -7.58 5.10
C ASN A 89 -10.36 -6.26 5.46
N ALA A 90 -9.89 -5.50 4.50
CA ALA A 90 -9.24 -4.21 4.74
C ALA A 90 -10.25 -3.12 5.14
N GLY A 91 -11.47 -3.17 4.64
CA GLY A 91 -12.46 -2.13 4.87
C GLY A 91 -12.10 -0.79 4.22
N ARG A 92 -11.12 -0.78 3.31
CA ARG A 92 -10.60 0.40 2.60
C ARG A 92 -10.27 0.01 1.17
N PRO A 93 -10.22 0.98 0.24
CA PRO A 93 -9.72 0.70 -1.10
C PRO A 93 -8.35 0.03 -1.06
N ALA A 94 -8.20 -1.06 -1.80
CA ALA A 94 -6.98 -1.85 -1.83
C ALA A 94 -6.36 -1.81 -3.23
N VAL A 95 -5.07 -1.47 -3.29
CA VAL A 95 -4.29 -1.43 -4.52
C VAL A 95 -3.37 -2.64 -4.55
N ALA A 96 -3.36 -3.36 -5.66
CA ALA A 96 -2.49 -4.51 -5.86
C ALA A 96 -1.11 -4.06 -6.32
N LEU A 97 -0.07 -4.59 -5.71
CA LEU A 97 1.32 -4.30 -6.04
C LEU A 97 2.15 -5.57 -5.94
N GLY A 98 3.21 -5.64 -6.72
CA GLY A 98 4.19 -6.72 -6.69
C GLY A 98 3.98 -7.72 -7.82
N GLY A 99 4.91 -7.74 -8.76
CA GLY A 99 4.87 -8.64 -9.90
C GLY A 99 3.76 -8.36 -10.90
N VAL A 100 3.13 -7.18 -10.83
CA VAL A 100 2.10 -6.77 -11.79
C VAL A 100 2.77 -6.20 -13.03
N ASP A 101 2.44 -6.76 -14.18
CA ASP A 101 2.92 -6.33 -15.49
C ASP A 101 1.85 -6.60 -16.55
N GLY A 102 2.17 -6.40 -17.82
CA GLY A 102 1.24 -6.63 -18.92
C GLY A 102 0.75 -8.07 -19.03
N ARG A 103 1.50 -9.04 -18.50
CA ARG A 103 1.12 -10.46 -18.52
C ARG A 103 0.25 -10.86 -17.35
N SER A 104 0.50 -10.28 -16.17
CA SER A 104 -0.15 -10.71 -14.93
C SER A 104 -1.35 -9.85 -14.55
N GLN A 105 -1.49 -8.65 -15.10
CA GLN A 105 -2.55 -7.71 -14.70
C GLN A 105 -3.96 -8.30 -14.86
N GLY A 106 -4.19 -9.16 -15.83
CA GLY A 106 -5.49 -9.82 -16.03
C GLY A 106 -5.87 -10.79 -14.92
N ARG A 107 -4.92 -11.19 -14.09
CA ARG A 107 -5.17 -12.09 -12.94
C ARG A 107 -5.37 -11.34 -11.62
N VAL A 108 -5.30 -10.01 -11.65
CA VAL A 108 -5.57 -9.20 -10.46
C VAL A 108 -7.06 -9.26 -10.16
N PRO A 109 -7.45 -9.58 -8.91
CA PRO A 109 -8.87 -9.69 -8.55
C PRO A 109 -9.64 -8.39 -8.79
N ALA A 110 -10.93 -8.55 -9.12
CA ALA A 110 -11.82 -7.42 -9.36
C ALA A 110 -12.01 -6.52 -8.12
N GLN A 111 -11.71 -7.02 -6.93
CA GLN A 111 -11.75 -6.23 -5.70
C GLN A 111 -10.69 -5.14 -5.65
N ALA A 112 -9.68 -5.19 -6.51
CA ALA A 112 -8.65 -4.17 -6.55
C ALA A 112 -9.21 -2.83 -7.00
N ALA A 113 -8.98 -1.79 -6.21
CA ALA A 113 -9.31 -0.41 -6.59
C ALA A 113 -8.35 0.11 -7.66
N GLY A 114 -7.19 -0.51 -7.79
CA GLY A 114 -6.19 -0.17 -8.78
C GLY A 114 -5.01 -1.10 -8.69
N VAL A 115 -4.04 -0.89 -9.55
CA VAL A 115 -2.78 -1.61 -9.57
C VAL A 115 -1.63 -0.64 -9.57
N ALA A 116 -0.52 -1.04 -8.95
CA ALA A 116 0.73 -0.32 -9.01
C ALA A 116 1.82 -1.28 -9.46
N ALA A 117 2.76 -0.78 -10.23
CA ALA A 117 3.84 -1.58 -10.76
C ALA A 117 5.16 -0.83 -10.65
N VAL A 118 6.22 -1.58 -10.36
CA VAL A 118 7.59 -1.05 -10.33
C VAL A 118 8.33 -1.66 -11.50
N GLY A 119 8.96 -0.80 -12.31
CA GLY A 119 9.77 -1.26 -13.44
C GLY A 119 8.97 -1.69 -14.67
N TRP A 120 7.66 -1.63 -14.62
CA TRP A 120 6.82 -2.06 -15.76
C TRP A 120 7.09 -1.22 -17.02
N LEU A 121 7.21 0.08 -16.85
CA LEU A 121 7.43 0.97 -17.99
C LEU A 121 8.82 0.85 -18.59
N GLY A 122 9.75 0.20 -17.92
CA GLY A 122 11.11 -0.05 -18.39
C GLY A 122 11.32 -1.42 -19.02
N GLY A 123 10.29 -2.25 -19.02
CA GLY A 123 10.42 -3.64 -19.45
C GLY A 123 9.79 -3.98 -20.76
#